data_1faaade14959a76f6d1a681875db4de0
#
_entry.id   1faaade14959a76f6d1a681875db4de0
#
_cell.length_a   1.000
_cell.length_b   1.000
_cell.length_c   1.000
_cell.angle_alpha   90.00
_cell.angle_beta   90.00
_cell.angle_gamma   90.00
#
_symmetry.space_group_name_H-M   'P 1'
#
loop_
_entity.id
_entity.type
_entity.pdbx_description
1 polymer ?
#
loop_
_entity_poly.entity_id
_entity_poly.type
_entity_poly.pdbx_seq_one_letter_code
_entity_poly.pdbx_strand_id
1 'polypeptide(L)'
;SSVPPAPGVEIRVVDLAVADLRNLLAEADTVVHLASGVTAGDLGANTGHDRLAVMERLLAAAADVGVEHLVVRSSAMVYGAWPDNPVPLTEDAPVRPCPDFLFAVHRARLEEMATAWADGGGGGSDAGSSGSRILTVLRPAVTVAEERPGGLASVVGAAASIRSDEGEPLGQFLHSDDLADAAVCAVEARHNGPLNVAPDGWIGVDVMAELGGPGPRLRLPGRLAVLVGRVLFATGLSPAPPGVFPYSVHPWVVSNDRLRDLGWEPSHSNEEAYVAGHEPGILDRMDARARQQASLVGAGILAVGLVWLLVRLARGRSADRRR
;
A
#
# COMPACT_ATOMS: atom_id res chain seq x y z
N SER A 1 22.00 8.24 4.08
CA SER A 1 23.21 7.42 4.21
C SER A 1 23.34 6.53 2.99
N SER A 2 24.42 6.67 2.21
CA SER A 2 24.67 5.79 1.08
C SER A 2 25.32 4.51 1.61
N VAL A 3 24.54 3.43 1.65
CA VAL A 3 25.11 2.09 1.81
C VAL A 3 26.04 1.86 0.62
N PRO A 4 27.30 1.46 0.80
CA PRO A 4 28.19 1.16 -0.32
C PRO A 4 27.60 -0.01 -1.13
N PRO A 5 27.69 0.03 -2.46
CA PRO A 5 27.16 -1.05 -3.29
C PRO A 5 27.89 -2.36 -2.98
N ALA A 6 27.14 -3.47 -3.04
CA ALA A 6 27.75 -4.79 -2.94
C ALA A 6 28.73 -5.02 -4.12
N PRO A 7 29.73 -5.91 -3.98
CA PRO A 7 30.64 -6.24 -5.08
C PRO A 7 29.87 -6.67 -6.33
N GLY A 8 30.19 -6.09 -7.49
CA GLY A 8 29.52 -6.36 -8.75
C GLY A 8 28.26 -5.54 -9.01
N VAL A 9 27.85 -4.68 -8.08
CA VAL A 9 26.68 -3.79 -8.23
C VAL A 9 27.16 -2.40 -8.68
N GLU A 10 26.65 -1.93 -9.82
CA GLU A 10 26.82 -0.56 -10.29
C GLU A 10 25.58 0.27 -9.93
N ILE A 11 25.78 1.39 -9.24
CA ILE A 11 24.72 2.33 -8.91
C ILE A 11 24.74 3.49 -9.91
N ARG A 12 23.64 3.66 -10.65
CA ARG A 12 23.41 4.80 -11.55
C ARG A 12 22.23 5.63 -11.04
N VAL A 13 22.48 6.88 -10.70
CA VAL A 13 21.41 7.82 -10.28
C VAL A 13 20.90 8.53 -11.52
N VAL A 14 19.66 8.20 -11.92
CA VAL A 14 19.04 8.75 -13.13
C VAL A 14 17.58 9.11 -12.86
N ASP A 15 17.06 10.08 -13.60
CA ASP A 15 15.63 10.35 -13.65
C ASP A 15 15.01 9.51 -14.78
N LEU A 16 14.23 8.50 -14.41
CA LEU A 16 13.59 7.58 -15.37
C LEU A 16 12.59 8.28 -16.31
N ALA A 17 12.10 9.48 -15.94
CA ALA A 17 11.19 10.24 -16.78
C ALA A 17 11.88 10.83 -18.02
N VAL A 18 13.19 11.06 -17.99
CA VAL A 18 13.97 11.70 -19.07
C VAL A 18 15.15 10.87 -19.56
N ALA A 19 15.60 9.88 -18.78
CA ALA A 19 16.74 9.03 -19.12
C ALA A 19 16.53 8.25 -20.43
N ASP A 20 17.63 7.91 -21.11
CA ASP A 20 17.64 6.93 -22.20
C ASP A 20 17.59 5.52 -21.63
N LEU A 21 16.35 5.01 -21.52
CA LEU A 21 16.09 3.68 -20.92
C LEU A 21 16.61 2.55 -21.82
N ARG A 22 16.69 2.71 -23.15
CA ARG A 22 17.25 1.70 -24.05
C ARG A 22 18.73 1.47 -23.75
N ASN A 23 19.46 2.56 -23.59
CA ASN A 23 20.88 2.46 -23.26
C ASN A 23 21.11 1.89 -21.86
N LEU A 24 20.23 2.20 -20.90
CA LEU A 24 20.32 1.65 -19.54
C LEU A 24 20.03 0.14 -19.49
N LEU A 25 19.18 -0.37 -20.37
CA LEU A 25 18.72 -1.76 -20.41
C LEU A 25 19.44 -2.61 -21.47
N ALA A 26 20.36 -2.06 -22.24
CA ALA A 26 20.93 -2.70 -23.44
C ALA A 26 21.55 -4.10 -23.21
N GLU A 27 22.05 -4.36 -22.00
CA GLU A 27 22.67 -5.63 -21.60
C GLU A 27 21.84 -6.41 -20.56
N ALA A 28 20.60 -5.97 -20.29
CA ALA A 28 19.75 -6.57 -19.28
C ALA A 28 18.86 -7.66 -19.91
N ASP A 29 18.98 -8.89 -19.43
CA ASP A 29 18.03 -9.98 -19.70
C ASP A 29 16.80 -9.94 -18.76
N THR A 30 17.00 -9.46 -17.53
CA THR A 30 16.00 -9.36 -16.49
C THR A 30 15.91 -7.93 -15.93
N VAL A 31 14.72 -7.41 -15.80
CA VAL A 31 14.45 -6.10 -15.19
C VAL A 31 13.54 -6.26 -13.97
N VAL A 32 14.00 -5.74 -12.83
CA VAL A 32 13.22 -5.73 -11.58
C VAL A 32 12.80 -4.30 -11.26
N HIS A 33 11.52 -4.00 -11.47
CA HIS A 33 10.94 -2.68 -11.20
C HIS A 33 10.30 -2.61 -9.81
N LEU A 34 11.07 -2.16 -8.82
CA LEU A 34 10.63 -2.01 -7.43
C LEU A 34 10.24 -0.56 -7.06
N ALA A 35 10.38 0.38 -8.01
CA ALA A 35 10.09 1.79 -7.78
C ALA A 35 8.62 2.01 -7.41
N SER A 36 8.38 2.19 -6.12
CA SER A 36 7.04 2.39 -5.59
C SER A 36 7.04 3.23 -4.32
N GLY A 37 8.04 4.10 -4.17
CA GLY A 37 8.07 5.04 -3.06
C GLY A 37 6.76 5.81 -2.96
N VAL A 38 5.85 5.33 -2.10
CA VAL A 38 4.59 6.00 -1.80
C VAL A 38 4.83 6.75 -0.51
N THR A 39 4.96 8.06 -0.60
CA THR A 39 4.86 8.91 0.59
C THR A 39 3.38 9.14 0.91
N ALA A 40 3.06 9.49 2.15
CA ALA A 40 1.68 9.84 2.53
C ALA A 40 1.11 10.97 1.65
N GLY A 41 1.96 11.90 1.18
CA GLY A 41 1.60 12.96 0.25
C GLY A 41 1.25 12.46 -1.16
N ASP A 42 1.86 11.37 -1.61
CA ASP A 42 1.64 10.80 -2.95
C ASP A 42 0.30 10.07 -3.10
N LEU A 43 -0.32 9.64 -1.99
CA LEU A 43 -1.58 8.90 -2.00
C LEU A 43 -2.80 9.74 -2.35
N GLY A 44 -2.71 11.07 -2.24
CA GLY A 44 -3.78 12.01 -2.57
C GLY A 44 -3.55 12.85 -3.83
N ALA A 45 -2.37 12.76 -4.46
CA ALA A 45 -1.98 13.61 -5.58
C ALA A 45 -2.01 12.86 -6.93
N ASN A 46 -2.05 13.61 -8.05
CA ASN A 46 -2.00 13.11 -9.43
C ASN A 46 -0.67 12.44 -9.84
N THR A 47 0.24 12.18 -8.88
CA THR A 47 1.54 11.52 -9.10
C THR A 47 1.44 10.12 -9.72
N GLY A 48 0.27 9.50 -9.67
CA GLY A 48 0.01 8.22 -10.32
C GLY A 48 0.17 8.25 -11.84
N HIS A 49 -0.21 9.33 -12.50
CA HIS A 49 -0.09 9.47 -13.96
C HIS A 49 1.36 9.51 -14.42
N ASP A 50 2.22 10.26 -13.73
CA ASP A 50 3.65 10.35 -14.06
C ASP A 50 4.32 8.99 -13.92
N ARG A 51 3.94 8.21 -12.91
CA ARG A 51 4.46 6.84 -12.69
C ARG A 51 4.03 5.86 -13.78
N LEU A 52 2.79 5.94 -14.23
CA LEU A 52 2.32 5.10 -15.35
C LEU A 52 3.02 5.47 -16.66
N ALA A 53 3.27 6.76 -16.91
CA ALA A 53 4.04 7.21 -18.07
C ALA A 53 5.50 6.72 -18.02
N VAL A 54 6.14 6.72 -16.85
CA VAL A 54 7.48 6.12 -16.67
C VAL A 54 7.43 4.62 -16.94
N MET A 55 6.41 3.91 -16.43
CA MET A 55 6.25 2.48 -16.70
C MET A 55 6.05 2.19 -18.18
N GLU A 56 5.25 2.97 -18.90
CA GLU A 56 5.04 2.82 -20.35
C GLU A 56 6.36 2.94 -21.11
N ARG A 57 7.18 3.95 -20.79
CA ARG A 57 8.52 4.12 -21.36
C ARG A 57 9.46 2.96 -21.04
N LEU A 58 9.41 2.44 -19.79
CA LEU A 58 10.22 1.30 -19.38
C LEU A 58 9.85 0.05 -20.19
N LEU A 59 8.55 -0.24 -20.32
CA LEU A 59 8.04 -1.38 -21.08
C LEU A 59 8.40 -1.30 -22.56
N ALA A 60 8.29 -0.10 -23.16
CA ALA A 60 8.70 0.12 -24.54
C ALA A 60 10.22 -0.12 -24.72
N ALA A 61 11.05 0.44 -23.85
CA ALA A 61 12.49 0.25 -23.91
C ALA A 61 12.86 -1.23 -23.70
N ALA A 62 12.26 -1.92 -22.72
CA ALA A 62 12.47 -3.32 -22.46
C ALA A 62 12.08 -4.21 -23.67
N ALA A 63 11.00 -3.84 -24.35
CA ALA A 63 10.61 -4.54 -25.59
C ALA A 63 11.62 -4.34 -26.72
N ASP A 64 12.12 -3.10 -26.87
CA ASP A 64 13.05 -2.73 -27.95
C ASP A 64 14.43 -3.40 -27.81
N VAL A 65 14.90 -3.58 -26.55
CA VAL A 65 16.22 -4.20 -26.30
C VAL A 65 16.14 -5.72 -26.05
N GLY A 66 14.94 -6.30 -26.04
CA GLY A 66 14.75 -7.73 -25.93
C GLY A 66 14.85 -8.30 -24.51
N VAL A 67 14.45 -7.52 -23.48
CA VAL A 67 14.34 -8.03 -22.11
C VAL A 67 13.42 -9.27 -22.10
N GLU A 68 13.91 -10.35 -21.50
CA GLU A 68 13.21 -11.62 -21.45
C GLU A 68 12.31 -11.76 -20.22
N HIS A 69 12.75 -11.23 -19.07
CA HIS A 69 12.04 -11.34 -17.80
C HIS A 69 11.84 -9.97 -17.14
N LEU A 70 10.59 -9.67 -16.83
CA LEU A 70 10.21 -8.47 -16.11
C LEU A 70 9.57 -8.84 -14.77
N VAL A 71 10.13 -8.35 -13.68
CA VAL A 71 9.55 -8.45 -12.34
C VAL A 71 9.02 -7.08 -11.94
N VAL A 72 7.73 -6.97 -11.65
CA VAL A 72 7.12 -5.70 -11.25
C VAL A 72 6.53 -5.78 -9.85
N ARG A 73 6.77 -4.76 -9.04
CA ARG A 73 6.11 -4.63 -7.75
C ARG A 73 4.75 -3.96 -7.92
N SER A 74 3.70 -4.70 -7.61
CA SER A 74 2.32 -4.23 -7.45
C SER A 74 1.97 -4.04 -5.96
N SER A 75 0.81 -4.49 -5.52
CA SER A 75 0.36 -4.52 -4.13
C SER A 75 -0.81 -5.48 -3.98
N ALA A 76 -0.94 -6.16 -2.84
CA ALA A 76 -2.13 -6.95 -2.50
C ALA A 76 -3.42 -6.10 -2.46
N MET A 77 -3.31 -4.77 -2.34
CA MET A 77 -4.47 -3.87 -2.38
C MET A 77 -5.20 -3.84 -3.74
N VAL A 78 -4.62 -4.42 -4.80
CA VAL A 78 -5.30 -4.56 -6.11
C VAL A 78 -6.52 -5.48 -6.05
N TYR A 79 -6.57 -6.40 -5.09
CA TYR A 79 -7.75 -7.23 -4.86
C TYR A 79 -8.94 -6.44 -4.31
N GLY A 80 -8.69 -5.25 -3.73
CA GLY A 80 -9.69 -4.48 -2.99
C GLY A 80 -10.04 -5.13 -1.66
N ALA A 81 -10.70 -4.37 -0.81
CA ALA A 81 -11.22 -4.85 0.47
C ALA A 81 -12.75 -4.91 0.39
N TRP A 82 -13.27 -6.09 0.17
CA TRP A 82 -14.69 -6.34 -0.07
C TRP A 82 -15.27 -7.27 0.98
N PRO A 83 -16.57 -7.11 1.37
CA PRO A 83 -17.20 -7.98 2.36
C PRO A 83 -17.24 -9.46 1.96
N ASP A 84 -17.19 -9.73 0.66
CA ASP A 84 -17.27 -11.07 0.06
C ASP A 84 -15.87 -11.67 -0.24
N ASN A 85 -14.79 -11.02 0.17
CA ASN A 85 -13.46 -11.58 -0.02
C ASN A 85 -13.25 -12.85 0.81
N PRO A 86 -12.69 -13.92 0.20
CA PRO A 86 -12.20 -15.06 0.98
C PRO A 86 -11.02 -14.65 1.87
N VAL A 87 -10.78 -15.43 2.92
CA VAL A 87 -9.66 -15.24 3.86
C VAL A 87 -8.87 -16.54 3.95
N PRO A 88 -7.63 -16.56 3.48
CA PRO A 88 -6.93 -15.51 2.71
C PRO A 88 -7.34 -15.47 1.22
N LEU A 89 -6.98 -14.37 0.54
CA LEU A 89 -7.03 -14.25 -0.92
C LEU A 89 -5.82 -14.97 -1.55
N THR A 90 -6.06 -15.72 -2.61
CA THR A 90 -4.99 -16.32 -3.43
C THR A 90 -4.76 -15.49 -4.69
N GLU A 91 -3.71 -15.82 -5.46
CA GLU A 91 -3.39 -15.14 -6.72
C GLU A 91 -4.45 -15.34 -7.81
N ASP A 92 -5.32 -16.34 -7.66
CA ASP A 92 -6.43 -16.61 -8.56
C ASP A 92 -7.65 -15.71 -8.29
N ALA A 93 -7.62 -14.95 -7.18
CA ALA A 93 -8.66 -13.99 -6.87
C ALA A 93 -8.65 -12.83 -7.90
N PRO A 94 -9.83 -12.31 -8.29
CA PRO A 94 -9.91 -11.25 -9.29
C PRO A 94 -9.29 -9.94 -8.78
N VAL A 95 -8.57 -9.25 -9.67
CA VAL A 95 -8.11 -7.87 -9.44
C VAL A 95 -9.32 -6.95 -9.49
N ARG A 96 -9.70 -6.39 -8.33
CA ARG A 96 -10.93 -5.60 -8.12
C ARG A 96 -10.66 -4.45 -7.15
N PRO A 97 -9.76 -3.50 -7.49
CA PRO A 97 -9.35 -2.43 -6.58
C PRO A 97 -10.54 -1.57 -6.15
N CYS A 98 -10.51 -1.05 -4.92
CA CYS A 98 -11.48 -0.07 -4.47
C CYS A 98 -11.34 1.20 -5.32
N PRO A 99 -12.38 1.66 -6.05
CA PRO A 99 -12.24 2.71 -7.07
C PRO A 99 -11.85 4.08 -6.49
N ASP A 100 -12.22 4.35 -5.25
CA ASP A 100 -11.86 5.59 -4.56
C ASP A 100 -10.43 5.58 -3.99
N PHE A 101 -9.71 4.45 -4.09
CA PHE A 101 -8.32 4.34 -3.67
C PHE A 101 -7.38 4.31 -4.86
N LEU A 102 -7.02 5.49 -5.34
CA LEU A 102 -6.22 5.69 -6.56
C LEU A 102 -4.91 4.90 -6.57
N PHE A 103 -4.28 4.70 -5.42
CA PHE A 103 -3.09 3.87 -5.32
C PHE A 103 -3.35 2.45 -5.84
N ALA A 104 -4.40 1.78 -5.35
CA ALA A 104 -4.74 0.42 -5.79
C ALA A 104 -5.17 0.38 -7.26
N VAL A 105 -5.90 1.39 -7.73
CA VAL A 105 -6.29 1.54 -9.14
C VAL A 105 -5.07 1.68 -10.05
N HIS A 106 -4.10 2.51 -9.68
CA HIS A 106 -2.86 2.67 -10.44
C HIS A 106 -2.00 1.40 -10.45
N ARG A 107 -2.00 0.63 -9.34
CA ARG A 107 -1.30 -0.66 -9.30
C ARG A 107 -1.94 -1.69 -10.22
N ALA A 108 -3.27 -1.77 -10.23
CA ALA A 108 -3.98 -2.63 -11.17
C ALA A 108 -3.69 -2.24 -12.64
N ARG A 109 -3.67 -0.92 -12.94
CA ARG A 109 -3.31 -0.46 -14.27
C ARG A 109 -1.86 -0.79 -14.66
N LEU A 110 -0.92 -0.72 -13.73
CA LEU A 110 0.46 -1.15 -13.93
C LEU A 110 0.52 -2.65 -14.30
N GLU A 111 -0.24 -3.50 -13.60
CA GLU A 111 -0.32 -4.93 -13.91
C GLU A 111 -0.88 -5.18 -15.32
N GLU A 112 -1.95 -4.47 -15.71
CA GLU A 112 -2.51 -4.57 -17.07
C GLU A 112 -1.48 -4.20 -18.16
N MET A 113 -0.74 -3.10 -17.96
CA MET A 113 0.30 -2.66 -18.89
C MET A 113 1.45 -3.69 -18.99
N ALA A 114 1.89 -4.23 -17.86
CA ALA A 114 2.94 -5.25 -17.82
C ALA A 114 2.48 -6.56 -18.49
N THR A 115 1.22 -6.98 -18.27
CA THR A 115 0.62 -8.14 -18.93
C THR A 115 0.57 -7.95 -20.44
N ALA A 116 0.12 -6.79 -20.92
CA ALA A 116 0.12 -6.48 -22.36
C ALA A 116 1.54 -6.52 -22.96
N TRP A 117 2.55 -6.09 -22.22
CA TRP A 117 3.95 -6.22 -22.64
C TRP A 117 4.38 -7.69 -22.77
N ALA A 118 4.02 -8.55 -21.81
CA ALA A 118 4.36 -9.97 -21.83
C ALA A 118 3.68 -10.69 -22.99
N ASP A 119 2.42 -10.33 -23.30
CA ASP A 119 1.64 -10.86 -24.42
C ASP A 119 2.10 -10.36 -25.81
N GLY A 120 3.15 -9.55 -25.87
CA GLY A 120 3.69 -9.01 -27.11
C GLY A 120 3.01 -7.72 -27.60
N GLY A 121 2.18 -7.09 -26.76
CA GLY A 121 1.42 -5.86 -27.07
C GLY A 121 2.20 -4.55 -27.13
N GLY A 122 3.52 -4.57 -27.01
CA GLY A 122 4.40 -3.40 -27.16
C GLY A 122 4.92 -3.30 -28.59
N GLY A 123 4.30 -2.47 -29.39
CA GLY A 123 4.51 -2.27 -30.82
C GLY A 123 5.94 -2.12 -31.32
N GLY A 124 6.61 -3.23 -31.55
CA GLY A 124 7.80 -3.32 -32.37
C GLY A 124 7.47 -4.14 -33.62
N SER A 125 7.66 -3.55 -34.80
CA SER A 125 7.23 -4.06 -36.10
C SER A 125 8.07 -5.21 -36.67
N ASP A 126 8.81 -5.95 -35.85
CA ASP A 126 9.57 -7.11 -36.29
C ASP A 126 9.15 -8.37 -35.51
N ALA A 127 8.22 -9.11 -36.11
CA ALA A 127 7.72 -10.42 -35.68
C ALA A 127 8.80 -11.55 -35.79
N GLY A 128 10.03 -11.28 -35.38
CA GLY A 128 11.18 -12.18 -35.55
C GLY A 128 11.73 -12.83 -34.29
N SER A 129 11.40 -12.36 -33.08
CA SER A 129 11.85 -13.00 -31.82
C SER A 129 10.68 -13.59 -31.06
N SER A 130 10.28 -14.80 -31.39
CA SER A 130 9.28 -15.63 -30.68
C SER A 130 9.80 -16.18 -29.33
N GLY A 131 10.53 -15.40 -28.56
CA GLY A 131 10.80 -15.73 -27.17
C GLY A 131 9.59 -15.35 -26.31
N SER A 132 8.99 -16.32 -25.60
CA SER A 132 7.96 -16.01 -24.63
C SER A 132 8.55 -15.14 -23.51
N ARG A 133 8.09 -13.88 -23.42
CA ARG A 133 8.48 -12.99 -22.32
C ARG A 133 7.88 -13.50 -21.02
N ILE A 134 8.65 -13.40 -19.95
CA ILE A 134 8.24 -13.79 -18.60
C ILE A 134 7.86 -12.52 -17.84
N LEU A 135 6.70 -12.53 -17.22
CA LEU A 135 6.25 -11.48 -16.32
C LEU A 135 5.99 -12.05 -14.93
N THR A 136 6.71 -11.57 -13.94
CA THR A 136 6.37 -11.80 -12.54
C THR A 136 5.75 -10.54 -11.93
N VAL A 137 4.60 -10.68 -11.30
CA VAL A 137 3.92 -9.58 -10.60
C VAL A 137 3.94 -9.85 -9.10
N LEU A 138 4.76 -9.13 -8.36
CA LEU A 138 4.78 -9.23 -6.91
C LEU A 138 3.66 -8.38 -6.32
N ARG A 139 2.77 -9.00 -5.54
CA ARG A 139 1.66 -8.36 -4.82
C ARG A 139 1.94 -8.36 -3.32
N PRO A 140 2.83 -7.48 -2.82
CA PRO A 140 3.15 -7.43 -1.41
C PRO A 140 1.98 -6.92 -0.56
N ALA A 141 1.89 -7.45 0.67
CA ALA A 141 1.15 -6.87 1.77
C ALA A 141 1.70 -5.47 2.11
N VAL A 142 1.22 -4.82 3.18
CA VAL A 142 1.74 -3.51 3.61
C VAL A 142 3.23 -3.64 3.92
N THR A 143 4.06 -3.13 3.03
CA THR A 143 5.52 -3.21 3.20
C THR A 143 6.00 -2.11 4.14
N VAL A 144 6.81 -2.48 5.10
CA VAL A 144 7.42 -1.62 6.10
C VAL A 144 8.95 -1.73 6.06
N ALA A 145 9.63 -0.66 6.44
CA ALA A 145 11.08 -0.61 6.56
C ALA A 145 11.43 0.22 7.81
N GLU A 146 12.37 -0.25 8.61
CA GLU A 146 12.84 0.47 9.81
C GLU A 146 13.41 1.85 9.48
N GLU A 147 14.14 1.95 8.38
CA GLU A 147 14.81 3.19 7.97
C GLU A 147 13.86 4.25 7.42
N ARG A 148 12.65 3.87 7.05
CA ARG A 148 11.60 4.73 6.49
C ARG A 148 10.24 4.38 7.06
N PRO A 149 10.04 4.59 8.34
CA PRO A 149 8.70 4.44 8.92
C PRO A 149 7.74 5.42 8.23
N GLY A 150 6.51 5.04 8.03
CA GLY A 150 5.52 5.88 7.37
C GLY A 150 5.01 5.30 6.04
N GLY A 151 4.73 6.14 5.06
CA GLY A 151 4.19 5.72 3.77
C GLY A 151 2.84 5.02 3.87
N LEU A 152 2.67 3.90 3.17
CA LEU A 152 1.40 3.15 3.15
C LEU A 152 1.02 2.61 4.54
N ALA A 153 2.00 2.18 5.35
CA ALA A 153 1.75 1.68 6.70
C ALA A 153 1.13 2.76 7.61
N SER A 154 1.64 4.00 7.57
CA SER A 154 1.07 5.11 8.34
C SER A 154 -0.36 5.46 7.89
N VAL A 155 -0.65 5.35 6.61
CA VAL A 155 -1.99 5.62 6.05
C VAL A 155 -2.98 4.54 6.47
N VAL A 156 -2.60 3.26 6.38
CA VAL A 156 -3.43 2.14 6.84
C VAL A 156 -3.63 2.22 8.36
N GLY A 157 -2.60 2.52 9.13
CA GLY A 157 -2.67 2.73 10.57
C GLY A 157 -3.59 3.90 10.95
N ALA A 158 -3.52 5.03 10.22
CA ALA A 158 -4.41 6.17 10.43
C ALA A 158 -5.87 5.83 10.10
N ALA A 159 -6.12 5.05 9.05
CA ALA A 159 -7.47 4.55 8.74
C ALA A 159 -7.99 3.60 9.83
N ALA A 160 -7.13 2.71 10.34
CA ALA A 160 -7.47 1.76 11.40
C ALA A 160 -7.72 2.43 12.78
N SER A 161 -7.32 3.68 12.98
CA SER A 161 -7.63 4.45 14.19
C SER A 161 -9.11 4.83 14.30
N ILE A 162 -9.83 4.86 13.16
CA ILE A 162 -11.28 5.06 13.09
C ILE A 162 -11.91 3.70 12.81
N ARG A 163 -12.37 3.02 13.86
CA ARG A 163 -12.97 1.69 13.74
C ARG A 163 -14.43 1.78 13.34
N SER A 164 -14.84 0.92 12.40
CA SER A 164 -16.25 0.63 12.14
C SER A 164 -16.75 -0.46 13.10
N ASP A 165 -18.03 -0.42 13.44
CA ASP A 165 -18.73 -1.52 14.10
C ASP A 165 -19.09 -2.66 13.11
N GLU A 166 -18.79 -2.51 11.83
CA GLU A 166 -19.18 -3.42 10.74
C GLU A 166 -18.16 -4.54 10.45
N GLY A 167 -16.95 -4.52 11.06
CA GLY A 167 -15.95 -5.54 10.80
C GLY A 167 -14.74 -5.52 11.74
N GLU A 168 -14.02 -6.63 11.76
CA GLU A 168 -12.74 -6.77 12.46
C GLU A 168 -11.62 -6.82 11.42
N PRO A 169 -10.90 -5.69 11.19
CA PRO A 169 -9.84 -5.67 10.20
C PRO A 169 -8.70 -6.63 10.58
N LEU A 170 -8.24 -7.37 9.59
CA LEU A 170 -7.06 -8.21 9.66
C LEU A 170 -5.90 -7.47 9.00
N GLY A 171 -4.72 -7.48 9.63
CA GLY A 171 -3.52 -6.83 9.13
C GLY A 171 -2.47 -7.81 8.68
N GLN A 172 -1.81 -7.53 7.56
CA GLN A 172 -0.57 -8.18 7.15
C GLN A 172 0.47 -7.12 6.87
N PHE A 173 1.66 -7.28 7.48
CA PHE A 173 2.77 -6.35 7.39
C PHE A 173 4.02 -7.11 6.97
N LEU A 174 4.61 -6.71 5.85
CA LEU A 174 5.77 -7.35 5.26
C LEU A 174 7.02 -6.52 5.50
N HIS A 175 8.08 -7.13 6.03
CA HIS A 175 9.36 -6.47 6.14
C HIS A 175 9.96 -6.22 4.74
N SER A 176 10.69 -5.12 4.57
CA SER A 176 11.32 -4.76 3.28
C SER A 176 12.34 -5.79 2.82
N ASP A 177 13.05 -6.43 3.75
CA ASP A 177 14.04 -7.45 3.43
C ASP A 177 13.37 -8.72 2.87
N ASP A 178 12.26 -9.14 3.48
CA ASP A 178 11.47 -10.26 2.97
C ASP A 178 10.90 -10.00 1.56
N LEU A 179 10.57 -8.74 1.25
CA LEU A 179 10.20 -8.36 -0.12
C LEU A 179 11.38 -8.44 -1.08
N ALA A 180 12.57 -8.06 -0.64
CA ALA A 180 13.78 -8.15 -1.45
C ALA A 180 14.12 -9.62 -1.76
N ASP A 181 14.07 -10.48 -0.75
CA ASP A 181 14.28 -11.93 -0.89
C ASP A 181 13.23 -12.58 -1.80
N ALA A 182 11.97 -12.16 -1.69
CA ALA A 182 10.89 -12.60 -2.60
C ALA A 182 11.17 -12.20 -4.06
N ALA A 183 11.71 -11.00 -4.28
CA ALA A 183 12.07 -10.57 -5.63
C ALA A 183 13.23 -11.38 -6.20
N VAL A 184 14.23 -11.72 -5.39
CA VAL A 184 15.34 -12.60 -5.79
C VAL A 184 14.83 -14.00 -6.12
N CYS A 185 14.03 -14.60 -5.23
CA CYS A 185 13.42 -15.90 -5.45
C CYS A 185 12.62 -15.96 -6.77
N ALA A 186 11.81 -14.91 -7.03
CA ALA A 186 11.01 -14.82 -8.25
C ALA A 186 11.87 -14.73 -9.53
N VAL A 187 13.00 -14.01 -9.46
CA VAL A 187 13.98 -13.92 -10.57
C VAL A 187 14.64 -15.25 -10.82
N GLU A 188 15.15 -15.90 -9.77
CA GLU A 188 15.83 -17.20 -9.87
C GLU A 188 14.92 -18.31 -10.38
N ALA A 189 13.67 -18.35 -9.91
CA ALA A 189 12.66 -19.28 -10.37
C ALA A 189 12.14 -18.98 -11.78
N ARG A 190 12.44 -17.82 -12.36
CA ARG A 190 11.86 -17.31 -13.63
C ARG A 190 10.34 -17.50 -13.65
N HIS A 191 9.71 -17.17 -12.52
CA HIS A 191 8.26 -17.38 -12.35
C HIS A 191 7.46 -16.49 -13.32
N ASN A 192 6.44 -17.10 -13.94
CA ASN A 192 5.53 -16.36 -14.81
C ASN A 192 4.14 -16.26 -14.17
N GLY A 193 3.72 -15.08 -13.81
CA GLY A 193 2.43 -14.79 -13.21
C GLY A 193 2.51 -14.00 -11.90
N PRO A 194 1.38 -13.81 -11.21
CA PRO A 194 1.32 -13.11 -9.94
C PRO A 194 1.83 -13.98 -8.78
N LEU A 195 2.47 -13.32 -7.82
CA LEU A 195 2.91 -13.87 -6.53
C LEU A 195 2.50 -12.93 -5.41
N ASN A 196 1.71 -13.42 -4.47
CA ASN A 196 1.45 -12.71 -3.23
C ASN A 196 2.68 -12.78 -2.33
N VAL A 197 3.07 -11.65 -1.75
CA VAL A 197 4.22 -11.58 -0.85
C VAL A 197 3.74 -11.08 0.52
N ALA A 198 3.64 -12.00 1.46
CA ALA A 198 3.17 -11.70 2.81
C ALA A 198 3.83 -12.65 3.81
N PRO A 199 4.03 -12.25 5.08
CA PRO A 199 4.41 -13.19 6.12
C PRO A 199 3.29 -14.20 6.40
N ASP A 200 3.58 -15.24 7.16
CA ASP A 200 2.60 -16.27 7.50
C ASP A 200 1.49 -15.70 8.39
N GLY A 201 0.26 -16.04 8.06
CA GLY A 201 -0.92 -15.61 8.81
C GLY A 201 -1.20 -14.11 8.70
N TRP A 202 -1.82 -13.58 9.73
CA TRP A 202 -2.20 -12.15 9.87
C TRP A 202 -2.42 -11.81 11.34
N ILE A 203 -2.42 -10.52 11.67
CA ILE A 203 -2.69 -10.04 13.03
C ILE A 203 -4.07 -9.36 13.10
N GLY A 204 -4.77 -9.64 14.20
CA GLY A 204 -6.05 -9.01 14.50
C GLY A 204 -5.88 -7.62 15.08
N VAL A 205 -6.99 -6.90 15.12
CA VAL A 205 -7.07 -5.53 15.64
C VAL A 205 -6.56 -5.40 17.09
N ASP A 206 -6.81 -6.39 17.93
CA ASP A 206 -6.41 -6.32 19.33
C ASP A 206 -4.88 -6.43 19.47
N VAL A 207 -4.24 -7.31 18.69
CA VAL A 207 -2.78 -7.44 18.64
C VAL A 207 -2.16 -6.15 18.06
N MET A 208 -2.68 -5.62 16.96
CA MET A 208 -2.22 -4.34 16.41
C MET A 208 -2.38 -3.20 17.44
N ALA A 209 -3.43 -3.28 18.25
CA ALA A 209 -3.70 -2.32 19.29
C ALA A 209 -2.74 -2.40 20.47
N GLU A 210 -2.32 -3.60 20.82
CA GLU A 210 -1.33 -3.85 21.88
C GLU A 210 0.06 -3.41 21.45
N LEU A 211 0.48 -3.82 20.25
CA LEU A 211 1.78 -3.50 19.69
C LEU A 211 1.95 -2.01 19.33
N GLY A 212 0.89 -1.37 18.81
CA GLY A 212 0.91 0.03 18.42
C GLY A 212 0.76 1.04 19.55
N GLY A 213 0.69 0.57 20.80
CA GLY A 213 0.61 1.42 21.99
C GLY A 213 -0.73 2.18 22.15
N PRO A 214 -0.81 3.10 23.15
CA PRO A 214 -2.01 3.85 23.47
C PRO A 214 -2.27 4.94 22.42
N GLY A 215 -3.27 4.73 21.56
CA GLY A 215 -3.75 5.71 20.58
C GLY A 215 -5.25 5.94 20.69
N PRO A 216 -5.77 7.08 20.19
CA PRO A 216 -7.20 7.31 20.13
C PRO A 216 -7.82 6.34 19.14
N ARG A 217 -8.74 5.51 19.61
CA ARG A 217 -9.49 4.52 18.84
C ARG A 217 -10.97 4.88 18.93
N LEU A 218 -11.47 5.50 17.88
CA LEU A 218 -12.85 5.93 17.84
C LEU A 218 -13.69 4.84 17.17
N ARG A 219 -14.61 4.20 17.91
CA ARG A 219 -15.61 3.28 17.34
C ARG A 219 -16.82 4.06 16.88
N LEU A 220 -17.12 3.97 15.61
CA LEU A 220 -18.22 4.70 14.98
C LEU A 220 -19.05 3.76 14.08
N PRO A 221 -20.36 4.00 13.93
CA PRO A 221 -21.12 3.40 12.85
C PRO A 221 -20.48 3.66 11.49
N GLY A 222 -20.45 2.66 10.59
CA GLY A 222 -19.69 2.70 9.35
C GLY A 222 -19.86 3.97 8.52
N ARG A 223 -21.10 4.46 8.34
CA ARG A 223 -21.38 5.72 7.62
C ARG A 223 -20.74 6.95 8.30
N LEU A 224 -20.71 6.96 9.63
CA LEU A 224 -20.13 8.05 10.41
C LEU A 224 -18.61 7.97 10.39
N ALA A 225 -18.03 6.77 10.44
CA ALA A 225 -16.61 6.53 10.31
C ALA A 225 -16.07 7.09 8.98
N VAL A 226 -16.73 6.79 7.86
CA VAL A 226 -16.40 7.31 6.54
C VAL A 226 -16.51 8.85 6.49
N LEU A 227 -17.57 9.43 7.06
CA LEU A 227 -17.75 10.88 7.07
C LEU A 227 -16.64 11.57 7.88
N VAL A 228 -16.35 11.06 9.08
CA VAL A 228 -15.27 11.58 9.95
C VAL A 228 -13.92 11.49 9.24
N GLY A 229 -13.62 10.33 8.63
CA GLY A 229 -12.41 10.14 7.86
C GLY A 229 -12.27 11.14 6.70
N ARG A 230 -13.33 11.38 5.95
CA ARG A 230 -13.33 12.39 4.87
C ARG A 230 -13.05 13.81 5.40
N VAL A 231 -13.63 14.18 6.54
CA VAL A 231 -13.41 15.48 7.16
C VAL A 231 -11.95 15.61 7.65
N LEU A 232 -11.44 14.58 8.32
CA LEU A 232 -10.05 14.58 8.81
C LEU A 232 -9.04 14.65 7.65
N PHE A 233 -9.29 13.94 6.57
CA PHE A 233 -8.45 14.01 5.36
C PHE A 233 -8.55 15.40 4.70
N ALA A 234 -9.76 15.94 4.50
CA ALA A 234 -9.97 17.25 3.89
C ALA A 234 -9.36 18.41 4.70
N THR A 235 -9.24 18.26 6.02
CA THR A 235 -8.61 19.24 6.92
C THR A 235 -7.12 19.01 7.11
N GLY A 236 -6.52 17.96 6.50
CA GLY A 236 -5.11 17.60 6.66
C GLY A 236 -4.76 17.02 8.04
N LEU A 237 -5.76 16.67 8.86
CA LEU A 237 -5.55 16.06 10.18
C LEU A 237 -5.30 14.55 10.12
N SER A 238 -5.59 13.89 8.99
CA SER A 238 -5.27 12.50 8.73
C SER A 238 -4.63 12.34 7.35
N PRO A 239 -3.59 11.53 7.19
CA PRO A 239 -3.01 11.22 5.88
C PRO A 239 -3.84 10.19 5.10
N ALA A 240 -4.87 9.58 5.70
CA ALA A 240 -5.65 8.50 5.12
C ALA A 240 -6.72 9.03 4.16
N PRO A 241 -6.59 8.81 2.83
CA PRO A 241 -7.63 9.17 1.87
C PRO A 241 -8.87 8.31 2.08
N PRO A 242 -10.08 8.81 1.74
CA PRO A 242 -11.33 8.09 1.97
C PRO A 242 -11.36 6.67 1.36
N GLY A 243 -10.70 6.46 0.23
CA GLY A 243 -10.66 5.16 -0.45
C GLY A 243 -9.90 4.06 0.29
N VAL A 244 -9.13 4.38 1.34
CA VAL A 244 -8.43 3.37 2.15
C VAL A 244 -9.32 2.77 3.26
N PHE A 245 -10.43 3.42 3.62
CA PHE A 245 -11.30 2.95 4.72
C PHE A 245 -11.83 1.52 4.53
N PRO A 246 -12.21 1.05 3.35
CA PRO A 246 -12.61 -0.35 3.16
C PRO A 246 -11.56 -1.34 3.68
N TYR A 247 -10.27 -1.03 3.54
CA TYR A 247 -9.16 -1.87 4.00
C TYR A 247 -9.00 -1.91 5.53
N SER A 248 -9.67 -1.02 6.26
CA SER A 248 -9.77 -1.07 7.73
C SER A 248 -11.05 -1.73 8.24
N VAL A 249 -11.91 -2.23 7.34
CA VAL A 249 -13.21 -2.84 7.69
C VAL A 249 -13.34 -4.26 7.14
N HIS A 250 -12.97 -4.47 5.88
CA HIS A 250 -13.16 -5.73 5.17
C HIS A 250 -11.84 -6.51 5.01
N PRO A 251 -11.91 -7.84 4.89
CA PRO A 251 -10.71 -8.66 4.73
C PRO A 251 -10.05 -8.44 3.36
N TRP A 252 -8.71 -8.42 3.36
CA TRP A 252 -7.89 -8.34 2.15
C TRP A 252 -6.51 -8.98 2.34
N VAL A 253 -6.37 -9.81 3.37
CA VAL A 253 -5.15 -10.58 3.64
C VAL A 253 -4.96 -11.67 2.59
N VAL A 254 -3.72 -11.94 2.23
CA VAL A 254 -3.35 -12.83 1.13
C VAL A 254 -2.61 -14.06 1.61
N SER A 255 -2.75 -15.16 0.88
CA SER A 255 -1.91 -16.35 1.02
C SER A 255 -0.56 -16.13 0.33
N ASN A 256 0.52 -16.68 0.91
CA ASN A 256 1.86 -16.73 0.34
C ASN A 256 2.25 -18.13 -0.18
N ASP A 257 1.31 -19.06 -0.25
CA ASP A 257 1.57 -20.48 -0.54
C ASP A 257 2.31 -20.66 -1.87
N ARG A 258 1.90 -19.94 -2.93
CA ARG A 258 2.55 -20.03 -4.25
C ARG A 258 4.02 -19.60 -4.22
N LEU A 259 4.36 -18.60 -3.43
CA LEU A 259 5.73 -18.13 -3.27
C LEU A 259 6.54 -19.11 -2.41
N ARG A 260 5.91 -19.71 -1.38
CA ARG A 260 6.53 -20.76 -0.57
C ARG A 260 6.83 -22.03 -1.40
N ASP A 261 5.98 -22.39 -2.33
CA ASP A 261 6.21 -23.51 -3.27
C ASP A 261 7.45 -23.27 -4.14
N LEU A 262 7.89 -22.03 -4.32
CA LEU A 262 9.15 -21.66 -4.99
C LEU A 262 10.37 -21.73 -4.05
N GLY A 263 10.17 -22.01 -2.76
CA GLY A 263 11.22 -22.12 -1.76
C GLY A 263 11.50 -20.83 -0.97
N TRP A 264 10.67 -19.79 -1.12
CA TRP A 264 10.78 -18.60 -0.30
C TRP A 264 10.15 -18.80 1.09
N GLU A 265 10.79 -18.26 2.13
CA GLU A 265 10.27 -18.22 3.49
C GLU A 265 10.43 -16.82 4.08
N PRO A 266 9.39 -16.28 4.77
CA PRO A 266 9.53 -14.99 5.45
C PRO A 266 10.48 -15.13 6.64
N SER A 267 11.39 -14.16 6.80
CA SER A 267 12.31 -14.07 7.92
C SER A 267 11.71 -13.33 9.12
N HIS A 268 10.68 -12.52 8.87
CA HIS A 268 10.02 -11.69 9.88
C HIS A 268 8.54 -12.07 10.01
N SER A 269 8.04 -12.08 11.24
CA SER A 269 6.61 -12.23 11.52
C SER A 269 5.84 -10.93 11.20
N ASN A 270 4.50 -11.02 11.18
CA ASN A 270 3.62 -9.84 11.04
C ASN A 270 3.85 -8.84 12.17
N GLU A 271 4.04 -9.33 13.39
CA GLU A 271 4.24 -8.53 14.59
C GLU A 271 5.58 -7.77 14.54
N GLU A 272 6.66 -8.45 14.16
CA GLU A 272 7.98 -7.84 13.99
C GLU A 272 7.96 -6.76 12.93
N ALA A 273 7.38 -7.06 11.75
CA ALA A 273 7.22 -6.10 10.68
C ALA A 273 6.34 -4.91 11.09
N TYR A 274 5.23 -5.16 11.81
CA TYR A 274 4.37 -4.10 12.32
C TYR A 274 5.11 -3.15 13.25
N VAL A 275 5.89 -3.69 14.21
CA VAL A 275 6.67 -2.91 15.16
C VAL A 275 7.77 -2.12 14.44
N ALA A 276 8.48 -2.75 13.49
CA ALA A 276 9.52 -2.08 12.69
C ALA A 276 8.98 -0.89 11.88
N GLY A 277 7.75 -0.99 11.37
CA GLY A 277 7.10 0.10 10.63
C GLY A 277 6.36 1.12 11.48
N HIS A 278 6.27 0.90 12.79
CA HIS A 278 5.49 1.76 13.68
C HIS A 278 6.35 2.90 14.24
N GLU A 279 6.06 4.13 13.81
CA GLU A 279 6.61 5.31 14.48
C GLU A 279 5.91 5.52 15.83
N PRO A 280 6.66 5.60 16.95
CA PRO A 280 6.07 5.96 18.21
C PRO A 280 5.36 7.31 18.09
N GLY A 281 4.06 7.31 18.28
CA GLY A 281 3.22 8.49 18.20
C GLY A 281 3.62 9.55 19.23
N ILE A 282 3.14 10.78 19.06
CA ILE A 282 3.39 11.86 20.04
C ILE A 282 2.94 11.43 21.44
N LEU A 283 1.87 10.66 21.55
CA LEU A 283 1.36 10.15 22.82
C LEU A 283 2.27 9.08 23.45
N ASP A 284 3.02 8.31 22.66
CA ASP A 284 3.96 7.30 23.16
C ASP A 284 5.21 7.94 23.77
N ARG A 285 5.56 9.13 23.27
CA ARG A 285 6.69 9.94 23.78
C ARG A 285 6.34 10.75 25.02
N MET A 286 5.05 10.78 25.41
CA MET A 286 4.57 11.50 26.58
C MET A 286 4.52 10.60 27.81
N ASP A 287 4.82 11.14 28.99
CA ASP A 287 4.61 10.43 30.23
C ASP A 287 3.11 10.19 30.55
N ALA A 288 2.80 9.29 31.47
CA ALA A 288 1.44 8.91 31.78
C ALA A 288 0.54 10.08 32.20
N ARG A 289 1.12 11.09 32.89
CA ARG A 289 0.38 12.29 33.35
C ARG A 289 0.08 13.23 32.18
N ALA A 290 1.06 13.48 31.32
CA ALA A 290 0.88 14.30 30.13
C ALA A 290 -0.13 13.69 29.16
N ARG A 291 -0.12 12.33 28.98
CA ARG A 291 -1.14 11.61 28.22
C ARG A 291 -2.55 11.79 28.76
N GLN A 292 -2.71 11.66 30.09
CA GLN A 292 -4.01 11.85 30.75
C GLN A 292 -4.52 13.28 30.57
N GLN A 293 -3.66 14.29 30.71
CA GLN A 293 -4.02 15.69 30.50
C GLN A 293 -4.40 15.97 29.04
N ALA A 294 -3.62 15.46 28.08
CA ALA A 294 -3.94 15.59 26.66
C ALA A 294 -5.29 14.96 26.30
N SER A 295 -5.59 13.77 26.87
CA SER A 295 -6.87 13.08 26.67
C SER A 295 -8.05 13.87 27.26
N LEU A 296 -7.90 14.47 28.43
CA LEU A 296 -8.92 15.30 29.05
C LEU A 296 -9.17 16.59 28.27
N VAL A 297 -8.11 17.25 27.81
CA VAL A 297 -8.22 18.44 26.97
C VAL A 297 -8.89 18.11 25.63
N GLY A 298 -8.49 17.02 24.99
CA GLY A 298 -9.11 16.54 23.73
C GLY A 298 -10.60 16.23 23.91
N ALA A 299 -10.96 15.51 24.99
CA ALA A 299 -12.37 15.24 25.31
C ALA A 299 -13.16 16.53 25.57
N GLY A 300 -12.57 17.50 26.26
CA GLY A 300 -13.18 18.81 26.50
C GLY A 300 -13.45 19.58 25.22
N ILE A 301 -12.49 19.64 24.29
CA ILE A 301 -12.64 20.29 22.98
C ILE A 301 -13.74 19.62 22.17
N LEU A 302 -13.79 18.27 22.14
CA LEU A 302 -14.83 17.54 21.45
C LEU A 302 -16.21 17.79 22.04
N ALA A 303 -16.35 17.83 23.36
CA ALA A 303 -17.60 18.12 24.03
C ALA A 303 -18.10 19.55 23.72
N VAL A 304 -17.21 20.53 23.77
CA VAL A 304 -17.53 21.93 23.39
C VAL A 304 -17.94 22.04 21.92
N GLY A 305 -17.20 21.36 21.03
CA GLY A 305 -17.53 21.31 19.58
C GLY A 305 -18.89 20.68 19.31
N LEU A 306 -19.22 19.60 20.02
CA LEU A 306 -20.52 18.91 19.92
C LEU A 306 -21.66 19.80 20.42
N VAL A 307 -21.47 20.44 21.58
CA VAL A 307 -22.47 21.38 22.14
C VAL A 307 -22.68 22.56 21.18
N TRP A 308 -21.62 23.13 20.63
CA TRP A 308 -21.72 24.21 19.66
C TRP A 308 -22.48 23.78 18.39
N LEU A 309 -22.21 22.58 17.88
CA LEU A 309 -22.89 22.03 16.73
C LEU A 309 -24.39 21.82 17.01
N LEU A 310 -24.74 21.26 18.16
CA LEU A 310 -26.11 21.06 18.58
C LEU A 310 -26.88 22.38 18.73
N VAL A 311 -26.25 23.39 19.33
CA VAL A 311 -26.82 24.73 19.45
C VAL A 311 -27.03 25.39 18.08
N ARG A 312 -26.09 25.20 17.15
CA ARG A 312 -26.22 25.72 15.79
C ARG A 312 -27.36 25.05 15.02
N LEU A 313 -27.49 23.73 15.13
CA LEU A 313 -28.58 22.97 14.53
C LEU A 313 -29.94 23.32 15.12
N ALA A 314 -30.03 23.53 16.44
CA ALA A 314 -31.26 23.95 17.11
C ALA A 314 -31.70 25.37 16.67
N ARG A 315 -30.74 26.31 16.53
CA ARG A 315 -31.02 27.66 16.03
C ARG A 315 -31.45 27.69 14.57
N GLY A 316 -30.86 26.83 13.71
CA GLY A 316 -31.27 26.68 12.30
C GLY A 316 -32.72 26.21 12.16
N ARG A 317 -33.11 25.21 12.97
CA ARG A 317 -34.50 24.71 12.99
C ARG A 317 -35.53 25.71 13.54
N SER A 318 -35.11 26.64 14.42
CA SER A 318 -36.00 27.66 14.96
C SER A 318 -36.23 28.84 13.98
N ALA A 319 -35.32 29.06 13.05
CA ALA A 319 -35.45 30.07 12.00
C ALA A 319 -36.42 29.59 10.88
N ASP A 320 -36.43 28.30 10.59
CA ASP A 320 -37.27 27.69 9.52
C ASP A 320 -38.78 27.57 9.98
N ARG A 321 -39.02 27.49 11.28
CA ARG A 321 -40.39 27.47 11.83
C ARG A 321 -41.08 28.83 11.93
N ARG A 322 -40.35 29.91 11.61
CA ARG A 322 -40.91 31.30 11.65
C ARG A 322 -41.12 31.92 10.26
N ARG A 323 -40.94 31.13 9.22
CA ARG A 323 -41.37 31.42 7.85
C ARG A 323 -42.55 30.50 7.48
#